data_e9c9b2037db2671d12538fd0d0d45bbb
#
_entry.id   e9c9b2037db2671d12538fd0d0d45bbb
#
_cell.length_a   1.000
_cell.length_b   1.000
_cell.length_c   1.000
_cell.angle_alpha   90.00
_cell.angle_beta   90.00
_cell.angle_gamma   90.00
#
_symmetry.space_group_name_H-M   'P 1'
#
loop_
_entity.id
_entity.type
_entity.pdbx_description
1 polymer ?
#
loop_
_entity_poly.entity_id
_entity_poly.type
_entity_poly.pdbx_seq_one_letter_code
_entity_poly.pdbx_strand_id
1 'polypeptide(L)'
;LITEFEEKTGIRVNYQTAESNEALYSLIKMGGADFDVIVPSDYMIGRLIEEDMLAELDYSAIPNYDLIDDQYKSLSFDPENKYTVPYTWGTVGIIYNTTMVDEPITSWGAMFDEKYAGQVLMINNSRDALMVALCYLGYDINTTDEAQLDEAFQLVKNAKDKGVYQAFVMDEIFGKMEGGNAAIAMYYAGDYLTMLENNEDLAFVVPEEGSNWFVDAMCVLKSSQHKDEAMEWINFIAGTDASLANMDYI
;
A
#
# COMPACT_ATOMS: atom_id res chain seq x y z
N LEU A 1 -1.59 -20.33 -4.23
CA LEU A 1 -2.87 -19.84 -4.81
C LEU A 1 -2.89 -19.95 -6.33
N ILE A 2 -1.87 -19.45 -7.08
CA ILE A 2 -1.87 -19.49 -8.57
C ILE A 2 -2.01 -20.93 -9.06
N THR A 3 -1.11 -21.84 -8.63
CA THR A 3 -1.14 -23.26 -9.04
C THR A 3 -2.48 -23.91 -8.71
N GLU A 4 -3.03 -23.61 -7.54
CA GLU A 4 -4.31 -24.16 -7.11
C GLU A 4 -5.47 -23.68 -8.00
N PHE A 5 -5.48 -22.39 -8.35
CA PHE A 5 -6.46 -21.82 -9.26
C PHE A 5 -6.38 -22.47 -10.65
N GLU A 6 -5.15 -22.56 -11.19
CA GLU A 6 -4.91 -23.17 -12.51
C GLU A 6 -5.34 -24.65 -12.55
N GLU A 7 -5.09 -25.42 -11.48
CA GLU A 7 -5.51 -26.82 -11.37
C GLU A 7 -7.03 -26.96 -11.29
N LYS A 8 -7.72 -26.03 -10.58
CA LYS A 8 -9.17 -26.07 -10.42
C LYS A 8 -9.94 -25.62 -11.66
N THR A 9 -9.43 -24.64 -12.36
CA THR A 9 -10.18 -23.96 -13.45
C THR A 9 -9.67 -24.26 -14.84
N GLY A 10 -8.39 -24.64 -14.99
CA GLY A 10 -7.69 -24.73 -16.27
C GLY A 10 -7.28 -23.37 -16.85
N ILE A 11 -7.59 -22.28 -16.18
CA ILE A 11 -7.21 -20.91 -16.59
C ILE A 11 -5.79 -20.65 -16.12
N ARG A 12 -4.94 -20.14 -17.03
CA ARG A 12 -3.55 -19.81 -16.72
C ARG A 12 -3.43 -18.39 -16.20
N VAL A 13 -2.62 -18.21 -15.16
CA VAL A 13 -2.33 -16.90 -14.54
C VAL A 13 -0.91 -16.48 -14.88
N ASN A 14 -0.77 -15.36 -15.57
CA ASN A 14 0.51 -14.70 -15.82
C ASN A 14 0.69 -13.57 -14.80
N TYR A 15 1.35 -13.86 -13.69
CA TYR A 15 1.52 -12.90 -12.58
C TYR A 15 2.71 -11.98 -12.83
N GLN A 16 2.48 -10.68 -12.62
CA GLN A 16 3.51 -9.64 -12.70
C GLN A 16 3.37 -8.67 -11.54
N THR A 17 4.50 -8.16 -11.06
CA THR A 17 4.55 -7.10 -10.04
C THR A 17 4.94 -5.77 -10.68
N ALA A 18 4.47 -4.68 -10.08
CA ALA A 18 4.91 -3.31 -10.38
C ALA A 18 5.49 -2.68 -9.11
N GLU A 19 6.52 -1.86 -9.25
CA GLU A 19 7.22 -1.22 -8.11
C GLU A 19 6.35 -0.22 -7.35
N SER A 20 5.35 0.36 -8.03
CA SER A 20 4.42 1.32 -7.43
C SER A 20 3.14 1.42 -8.26
N ASN A 21 2.09 2.03 -7.69
CA ASN A 21 0.86 2.35 -8.41
C ASN A 21 1.12 3.25 -9.63
N GLU A 22 2.07 4.18 -9.53
CA GLU A 22 2.46 5.08 -10.63
C GLU A 22 3.15 4.32 -11.76
N ALA A 23 3.99 3.33 -11.42
CA ALA A 23 4.61 2.44 -12.40
C ALA A 23 3.56 1.57 -13.10
N LEU A 24 2.65 0.96 -12.34
CA LEU A 24 1.50 0.20 -12.86
C LEU A 24 0.65 1.05 -13.81
N TYR A 25 0.25 2.24 -13.35
CA TYR A 25 -0.52 3.18 -14.18
C TYR A 25 0.19 3.52 -15.49
N SER A 26 1.50 3.79 -15.43
CA SER A 26 2.29 4.11 -16.61
C SER A 26 2.32 2.95 -17.61
N LEU A 27 2.48 1.71 -17.14
CA LEU A 27 2.43 0.51 -17.98
C LEU A 27 1.08 0.36 -18.68
N ILE A 28 -0.03 0.54 -17.96
CA ILE A 28 -1.38 0.47 -18.52
C ILE A 28 -1.59 1.57 -19.56
N LYS A 29 -1.21 2.81 -19.22
CA LYS A 29 -1.41 3.99 -20.07
C LYS A 29 -0.64 3.92 -21.39
N MET A 30 0.56 3.33 -21.38
CA MET A 30 1.38 3.15 -22.58
C MET A 30 0.88 2.01 -23.47
N GLY A 31 -0.10 1.21 -23.03
CA GLY A 31 -0.57 0.03 -23.76
C GLY A 31 0.51 -1.05 -23.91
N GLY A 32 1.50 -1.05 -23.01
CA GLY A 32 2.63 -1.97 -23.02
C GLY A 32 2.41 -3.30 -22.31
N ALA A 33 1.25 -3.46 -21.65
CA ALA A 33 0.89 -4.68 -20.93
C ALA A 33 -0.59 -4.99 -21.10
N ASP A 34 -0.87 -6.24 -21.43
CA ASP A 34 -2.23 -6.80 -21.52
C ASP A 34 -2.61 -7.40 -20.15
N PHE A 35 -2.88 -6.53 -19.18
CA PHE A 35 -3.42 -6.98 -17.89
C PHE A 35 -4.92 -7.17 -17.97
N ASP A 36 -5.41 -8.27 -17.39
CA ASP A 36 -6.85 -8.51 -17.20
C ASP A 36 -7.29 -8.01 -15.83
N VAL A 37 -6.57 -8.42 -14.76
CA VAL A 37 -6.81 -7.99 -13.37
C VAL A 37 -5.62 -7.19 -12.89
N ILE A 38 -5.91 -6.11 -12.16
CA ILE A 38 -4.93 -5.29 -11.44
C ILE A 38 -5.37 -5.13 -9.98
N VAL A 39 -4.41 -4.89 -9.09
CA VAL A 39 -4.68 -4.69 -7.65
C VAL A 39 -3.98 -3.41 -7.19
N PRO A 40 -4.51 -2.23 -7.55
CA PRO A 40 -3.98 -0.94 -7.12
C PRO A 40 -4.61 -0.47 -5.80
N SER A 41 -4.01 0.55 -5.20
CA SER A 41 -4.56 1.22 -4.03
C SER A 41 -5.69 2.18 -4.40
N ASP A 42 -6.53 2.49 -3.43
CA ASP A 42 -7.74 3.30 -3.50
C ASP A 42 -7.61 4.58 -4.34
N TYR A 43 -6.59 5.40 -4.09
CA TYR A 43 -6.38 6.65 -4.81
C TYR A 43 -6.11 6.44 -6.32
N MET A 44 -5.42 5.35 -6.65
CA MET A 44 -5.15 5.00 -8.05
C MET A 44 -6.39 4.42 -8.71
N ILE A 45 -7.18 3.64 -7.96
CA ILE A 45 -8.50 3.16 -8.43
C ILE A 45 -9.39 4.34 -8.79
N GLY A 46 -9.52 5.33 -7.89
CA GLY A 46 -10.29 6.54 -8.17
C GLY A 46 -9.88 7.23 -9.47
N ARG A 47 -8.57 7.36 -9.69
CA ARG A 47 -8.04 7.91 -10.95
C ARG A 47 -8.39 7.05 -12.17
N LEU A 48 -8.25 5.74 -12.07
CA LEU A 48 -8.56 4.82 -13.18
C LEU A 48 -10.05 4.84 -13.53
N ILE A 49 -10.93 5.02 -12.54
CA ILE A 49 -12.38 5.20 -12.74
C ILE A 49 -12.65 6.51 -13.47
N GLU A 50 -12.08 7.63 -13.00
CA GLU A 50 -12.24 8.95 -13.62
C GLU A 50 -11.75 8.96 -15.08
N GLU A 51 -10.70 8.21 -15.40
CA GLU A 51 -10.16 8.08 -16.74
C GLU A 51 -10.86 7.00 -17.61
N ASP A 52 -11.95 6.39 -17.12
CA ASP A 52 -12.74 5.35 -17.80
C ASP A 52 -11.90 4.14 -18.25
N MET A 53 -10.97 3.71 -17.40
CA MET A 53 -10.02 2.63 -17.69
C MET A 53 -10.45 1.27 -17.11
N LEU A 54 -11.43 1.23 -16.21
CA LEU A 54 -11.92 0.01 -15.56
C LEU A 54 -13.21 -0.48 -16.19
N ALA A 55 -13.41 -1.80 -16.17
CA ALA A 55 -14.68 -2.43 -16.54
C ALA A 55 -15.60 -2.51 -15.31
N GLU A 56 -16.89 -2.31 -15.50
CA GLU A 56 -17.87 -2.66 -14.47
C GLU A 56 -17.87 -4.17 -14.25
N LEU A 57 -17.94 -4.58 -12.98
CA LEU A 57 -17.91 -5.98 -12.57
C LEU A 57 -19.33 -6.57 -12.55
N ASP A 58 -19.45 -7.82 -12.98
CA ASP A 58 -20.65 -8.62 -12.75
C ASP A 58 -20.53 -9.37 -11.42
N TYR A 59 -21.05 -8.80 -10.35
CA TYR A 59 -21.01 -9.42 -9.01
C TYR A 59 -21.78 -10.73 -8.92
N SER A 60 -22.64 -11.06 -9.88
CA SER A 60 -23.28 -12.38 -9.94
C SER A 60 -22.28 -13.49 -10.27
N ALA A 61 -21.15 -13.14 -10.91
CA ALA A 61 -20.02 -14.03 -11.18
C ALA A 61 -19.00 -14.06 -10.04
N ILE A 62 -19.18 -13.22 -9.00
CA ILE A 62 -18.26 -13.08 -7.85
C ILE A 62 -19.03 -13.33 -6.53
N PRO A 63 -19.62 -14.50 -6.30
CA PRO A 63 -20.41 -14.75 -5.09
C PRO A 63 -19.62 -14.61 -3.78
N ASN A 64 -18.30 -14.79 -3.79
CA ASN A 64 -17.47 -14.61 -2.60
C ASN A 64 -17.35 -13.12 -2.18
N TYR A 65 -17.80 -12.17 -3.02
CA TYR A 65 -17.92 -10.77 -2.61
C TYR A 65 -18.79 -10.58 -1.36
N ASP A 66 -19.79 -11.45 -1.16
CA ASP A 66 -20.67 -11.42 0.02
C ASP A 66 -19.94 -11.78 1.32
N LEU A 67 -18.76 -12.41 1.23
CA LEU A 67 -17.92 -12.75 2.40
C LEU A 67 -17.10 -11.56 2.92
N ILE A 68 -16.95 -10.51 2.11
CA ILE A 68 -16.18 -9.32 2.47
C ILE A 68 -17.00 -8.49 3.45
N ASP A 69 -16.37 -7.99 4.51
CA ASP A 69 -17.00 -7.11 5.49
C ASP A 69 -17.47 -5.81 4.84
N ASP A 70 -18.67 -5.36 5.22
CA ASP A 70 -19.32 -4.18 4.64
C ASP A 70 -18.53 -2.88 4.88
N GLN A 71 -17.68 -2.82 5.90
CA GLN A 71 -16.83 -1.66 6.14
C GLN A 71 -15.83 -1.37 5.00
N TYR A 72 -15.48 -2.38 4.19
CA TYR A 72 -14.59 -2.24 3.03
C TYR A 72 -15.33 -2.03 1.71
N LYS A 73 -16.67 -1.99 1.74
CA LYS A 73 -17.53 -1.78 0.57
C LYS A 73 -17.99 -0.33 0.49
N SER A 74 -18.41 0.12 -0.68
CA SER A 74 -18.96 1.46 -0.94
C SER A 74 -18.04 2.60 -0.48
N LEU A 75 -16.74 2.42 -0.61
CA LEU A 75 -15.75 3.43 -0.25
C LEU A 75 -15.79 4.60 -1.24
N SER A 76 -15.25 5.75 -0.83
CA SER A 76 -15.35 7.01 -1.56
C SER A 76 -14.84 6.97 -3.00
N PHE A 77 -13.92 6.08 -3.31
CA PHE A 77 -13.38 5.90 -4.66
C PHE A 77 -14.28 5.05 -5.58
N ASP A 78 -15.15 4.19 -5.02
CA ASP A 78 -16.16 3.39 -5.76
C ASP A 78 -17.46 3.27 -4.95
N PRO A 79 -18.18 4.36 -4.72
CA PRO A 79 -19.32 4.42 -3.79
C PRO A 79 -20.51 3.53 -4.19
N GLU A 80 -20.59 3.17 -5.46
CA GLU A 80 -21.65 2.30 -5.99
C GLU A 80 -21.21 0.83 -6.10
N ASN A 81 -19.98 0.49 -5.70
CA ASN A 81 -19.37 -0.83 -5.87
C ASN A 81 -19.52 -1.36 -7.29
N LYS A 82 -19.05 -0.62 -8.28
CA LYS A 82 -19.14 -1.04 -9.68
C LYS A 82 -17.88 -1.67 -10.23
N TYR A 83 -16.73 -1.32 -9.66
CA TYR A 83 -15.43 -1.57 -10.29
C TYR A 83 -14.49 -2.40 -9.44
N THR A 84 -14.79 -2.60 -8.14
CA THR A 84 -13.78 -3.08 -7.19
C THR A 84 -14.26 -4.24 -6.33
N VAL A 85 -13.33 -5.19 -6.07
CA VAL A 85 -13.47 -6.16 -5.01
C VAL A 85 -12.31 -5.97 -4.03
N PRO A 86 -12.55 -5.55 -2.77
CA PRO A 86 -11.50 -5.37 -1.78
C PRO A 86 -10.61 -6.59 -1.64
N TYR A 87 -9.29 -6.38 -1.58
CA TYR A 87 -8.29 -7.43 -1.46
C TYR A 87 -7.59 -7.39 -0.11
N THR A 88 -6.99 -6.25 0.21
CA THR A 88 -6.32 -6.03 1.49
C THR A 88 -6.51 -4.59 1.95
N TRP A 89 -6.23 -4.34 3.20
CA TRP A 89 -6.22 -3.00 3.78
C TRP A 89 -5.01 -2.87 4.69
N GLY A 90 -4.59 -1.65 4.93
CA GLY A 90 -3.48 -1.40 5.81
C GLY A 90 -3.38 0.03 6.28
N THR A 91 -2.37 0.25 7.09
CA THR A 91 -1.93 1.56 7.57
C THR A 91 -0.41 1.59 7.57
N VAL A 92 0.16 2.77 7.53
CA VAL A 92 1.59 2.95 7.76
C VAL A 92 1.83 3.43 9.19
N GLY A 93 3.02 3.15 9.68
CA GLY A 93 3.47 3.61 10.99
C GLY A 93 4.99 3.73 11.03
N ILE A 94 5.50 3.94 12.22
CA ILE A 94 6.93 3.96 12.46
C ILE A 94 7.36 2.60 12.98
N ILE A 95 8.30 1.96 12.28
CA ILE A 95 9.07 0.82 12.76
C ILE A 95 10.38 1.36 13.34
N TYR A 96 10.72 0.99 14.55
CA TYR A 96 11.97 1.44 15.15
C TYR A 96 12.67 0.31 15.91
N ASN A 97 14.00 0.36 15.94
CA ASN A 97 14.80 -0.59 16.69
C ASN A 97 14.96 -0.09 18.13
N THR A 98 14.41 -0.82 19.09
CA THR A 98 14.40 -0.47 20.52
C THR A 98 15.78 -0.43 21.16
N THR A 99 16.80 -1.04 20.53
CA THR A 99 18.20 -0.98 21.00
C THR A 99 18.95 0.24 20.48
N MET A 100 18.39 0.96 19.51
CA MET A 100 18.98 2.14 18.87
C MET A 100 18.25 3.45 19.23
N VAL A 101 17.11 3.35 19.91
CA VAL A 101 16.28 4.48 20.32
C VAL A 101 16.18 4.50 21.85
N ASP A 102 16.48 5.63 22.49
CA ASP A 102 16.52 5.72 23.96
C ASP A 102 15.13 5.67 24.62
N GLU A 103 14.09 6.14 23.90
CA GLU A 103 12.73 6.23 24.40
C GLU A 103 11.74 5.77 23.31
N PRO A 104 10.56 5.22 23.66
CA PRO A 104 9.54 4.86 22.70
C PRO A 104 9.14 6.05 21.82
N ILE A 105 9.03 5.81 20.51
CA ILE A 105 8.58 6.81 19.55
C ILE A 105 7.06 6.89 19.60
N THR A 106 6.50 8.12 19.61
CA THR A 106 5.06 8.36 19.64
C THR A 106 4.59 9.36 18.58
N SER A 107 5.51 10.00 17.87
CA SER A 107 5.23 11.10 16.94
C SER A 107 5.96 10.94 15.62
N TRP A 108 5.32 11.35 14.51
CA TRP A 108 5.96 11.49 13.22
C TRP A 108 7.17 12.45 13.24
N GLY A 109 7.28 13.30 14.25
CA GLY A 109 8.43 14.18 14.44
C GLY A 109 9.77 13.45 14.44
N ALA A 110 9.81 12.18 14.86
CA ALA A 110 11.02 11.36 14.83
C ALA A 110 11.59 11.17 13.43
N MET A 111 10.74 11.21 12.39
CA MET A 111 11.15 11.09 10.98
C MET A 111 11.92 12.32 10.47
N PHE A 112 11.89 13.42 11.21
CA PHE A 112 12.52 14.70 10.85
C PHE A 112 13.59 15.14 11.84
N ASP A 113 13.80 14.37 12.92
CA ASP A 113 14.70 14.74 14.02
C ASP A 113 16.17 14.46 13.65
N GLU A 114 16.99 15.51 13.68
CA GLU A 114 18.45 15.43 13.45
C GLU A 114 19.17 14.53 14.45
N LYS A 115 18.55 14.20 15.60
CA LYS A 115 19.09 13.21 16.56
C LYS A 115 19.34 11.86 15.88
N TYR A 116 18.53 11.51 14.87
CA TYR A 116 18.63 10.26 14.14
C TYR A 116 19.27 10.40 12.75
N ALA A 117 20.06 11.47 12.54
CA ALA A 117 20.66 11.72 11.24
C ALA A 117 21.42 10.50 10.69
N GLY A 118 21.13 10.14 9.44
CA GLY A 118 21.70 8.98 8.75
C GLY A 118 21.17 7.63 9.22
N GLN A 119 20.13 7.60 10.08
CA GLN A 119 19.56 6.37 10.64
C GLN A 119 18.05 6.24 10.38
N VAL A 120 17.46 7.14 9.62
CA VAL A 120 16.03 7.13 9.26
C VAL A 120 15.85 6.63 7.83
N LEU A 121 14.96 5.69 7.64
CA LEU A 121 14.51 5.23 6.32
C LEU A 121 13.15 5.86 6.01
N MET A 122 13.08 6.58 4.90
CA MET A 122 11.83 7.11 4.38
C MET A 122 11.32 6.19 3.25
N ILE A 123 10.01 5.99 3.19
CA ILE A 123 9.40 5.25 2.10
C ILE A 123 9.61 5.97 0.77
N ASN A 124 9.93 5.22 -0.29
CA ASN A 124 10.08 5.75 -1.66
C ASN A 124 8.73 5.78 -2.40
N ASN A 125 7.70 6.23 -1.70
CA ASN A 125 6.38 6.52 -2.20
C ASN A 125 6.07 7.97 -1.85
N SER A 126 5.90 8.82 -2.87
CA SER A 126 5.74 10.27 -2.67
C SER A 126 4.47 10.63 -1.91
N ARG A 127 3.39 9.86 -2.10
CA ARG A 127 2.11 10.10 -1.44
C ARG A 127 2.23 9.84 0.06
N ASP A 128 2.78 8.69 0.44
CA ASP A 128 2.96 8.31 1.84
C ASP A 128 4.03 9.18 2.54
N ALA A 129 5.13 9.50 1.85
CA ALA A 129 6.14 10.39 2.40
C ALA A 129 5.60 11.81 2.70
N LEU A 130 4.71 12.34 1.84
CA LEU A 130 4.05 13.63 2.10
C LEU A 130 2.98 13.50 3.18
N MET A 131 2.26 12.38 3.24
CA MET A 131 1.27 12.12 4.28
C MET A 131 1.88 12.23 5.68
N VAL A 132 3.07 11.66 5.91
CA VAL A 132 3.80 11.79 7.18
C VAL A 132 4.01 13.25 7.57
N ALA A 133 4.44 14.07 6.63
CA ALA A 133 4.68 15.49 6.87
C ALA A 133 3.36 16.25 7.12
N LEU A 134 2.29 15.92 6.38
CA LEU A 134 0.96 16.52 6.58
C LEU A 134 0.40 16.16 7.97
N CYS A 135 0.49 14.89 8.39
CA CYS A 135 0.10 14.47 9.74
C CYS A 135 0.85 15.25 10.81
N TYR A 136 2.19 15.32 10.70
CA TYR A 136 3.03 16.03 11.65
C TYR A 136 2.72 17.53 11.74
N LEU A 137 2.37 18.15 10.60
CA LEU A 137 1.96 19.57 10.55
C LEU A 137 0.50 19.79 10.99
N GLY A 138 -0.27 18.73 11.23
CA GLY A 138 -1.68 18.81 11.64
C GLY A 138 -2.63 19.14 10.49
N TYR A 139 -2.24 18.84 9.25
CA TYR A 139 -3.07 19.03 8.06
C TYR A 139 -3.85 17.76 7.70
N ASP A 140 -4.93 17.93 6.94
CA ASP A 140 -5.65 16.82 6.34
C ASP A 140 -4.75 16.12 5.30
N ILE A 141 -4.59 14.80 5.43
CA ILE A 141 -3.77 13.99 4.50
C ILE A 141 -4.31 14.00 3.07
N ASN A 142 -5.58 14.35 2.87
CA ASN A 142 -6.24 14.48 1.57
C ASN A 142 -6.34 15.94 1.09
N THR A 143 -5.62 16.86 1.73
CA THR A 143 -5.63 18.27 1.33
C THR A 143 -5.23 18.45 -0.14
N THR A 144 -5.90 19.39 -0.80
CA THR A 144 -5.54 19.88 -2.13
C THR A 144 -5.00 21.31 -2.09
N ASP A 145 -4.78 21.86 -0.90
CA ASP A 145 -4.20 23.20 -0.70
C ASP A 145 -2.71 23.17 -1.05
N GLU A 146 -2.34 23.88 -2.11
CA GLU A 146 -0.96 23.93 -2.60
C GLU A 146 0.02 24.45 -1.56
N ALA A 147 -0.40 25.37 -0.67
CA ALA A 147 0.48 25.91 0.36
C ALA A 147 0.79 24.87 1.44
N GLN A 148 -0.21 24.06 1.85
CA GLN A 148 -0.02 22.95 2.79
C GLN A 148 0.86 21.85 2.18
N LEU A 149 0.63 21.53 0.92
CA LEU A 149 1.44 20.54 0.19
C LEU A 149 2.89 21.01 0.04
N ASP A 150 3.13 22.30 -0.27
CA ASP A 150 4.49 22.84 -0.35
C ASP A 150 5.17 22.84 1.03
N GLU A 151 4.47 23.19 2.12
CA GLU A 151 5.02 23.15 3.47
C GLU A 151 5.43 21.71 3.85
N ALA A 152 4.58 20.73 3.58
CA ALA A 152 4.89 19.31 3.81
C ALA A 152 6.09 18.86 2.97
N PHE A 153 6.14 19.23 1.70
CA PHE A 153 7.29 18.94 0.83
C PHE A 153 8.58 19.58 1.35
N GLN A 154 8.54 20.85 1.79
CA GLN A 154 9.72 21.54 2.34
C GLN A 154 10.21 20.88 3.63
N LEU A 155 9.31 20.37 4.48
CA LEU A 155 9.68 19.65 5.69
C LEU A 155 10.49 18.38 5.34
N VAL A 156 9.97 17.52 4.46
CA VAL A 156 10.67 16.32 3.98
C VAL A 156 12.00 16.68 3.31
N LYS A 157 11.99 17.69 2.42
CA LYS A 157 13.19 18.15 1.72
C LYS A 157 14.26 18.66 2.68
N ASN A 158 13.88 19.45 3.67
CA ASN A 158 14.81 19.98 4.67
C ASN A 158 15.46 18.88 5.50
N ALA A 159 14.68 17.87 5.94
CA ALA A 159 15.23 16.71 6.64
C ALA A 159 16.22 15.93 5.75
N LYS A 160 15.89 15.74 4.47
CA LYS A 160 16.82 15.16 3.49
C LYS A 160 18.11 15.96 3.35
N ASP A 161 18.00 17.27 3.17
CA ASP A 161 19.14 18.17 2.95
C ASP A 161 20.05 18.22 4.20
N LYS A 162 19.52 18.02 5.39
CA LYS A 162 20.23 17.89 6.67
C LYS A 162 20.80 16.49 6.90
N GLY A 163 20.55 15.54 6.00
CA GLY A 163 21.08 14.18 6.11
C GLY A 163 20.38 13.31 7.16
N VAL A 164 19.12 13.64 7.53
CA VAL A 164 18.35 12.81 8.46
C VAL A 164 18.09 11.44 7.84
N TYR A 165 17.69 11.41 6.56
CA TYR A 165 17.42 10.15 5.88
C TYR A 165 18.69 9.46 5.42
N GLN A 166 18.81 8.18 5.79
CA GLN A 166 19.82 7.28 5.25
C GLN A 166 19.52 6.95 3.77
N ALA A 167 18.27 6.65 3.49
CA ALA A 167 17.78 6.31 2.16
C ALA A 167 16.25 6.49 2.05
N PHE A 168 15.78 6.58 0.80
CA PHE A 168 14.39 6.33 0.43
C PHE A 168 14.33 4.90 -0.10
N VAL A 169 13.45 4.08 0.47
CA VAL A 169 13.40 2.62 0.25
C VAL A 169 11.98 2.13 -0.01
N MET A 170 11.88 1.00 -0.69
CA MET A 170 10.72 0.12 -0.68
C MET A 170 11.13 -1.20 -0.01
N ASP A 171 11.13 -2.32 -0.70
CA ASP A 171 11.42 -3.65 -0.13
C ASP A 171 12.83 -3.79 0.48
N GLU A 172 13.77 -2.88 0.15
CA GLU A 172 15.08 -2.86 0.79
C GLU A 172 15.02 -2.59 2.31
N ILE A 173 13.86 -2.12 2.80
CA ILE A 173 13.63 -1.87 4.22
C ILE A 173 13.82 -3.15 5.04
N PHE A 174 13.36 -4.31 4.55
CA PHE A 174 13.47 -5.59 5.24
C PHE A 174 14.91 -5.86 5.65
N GLY A 175 15.83 -5.93 4.69
CA GLY A 175 17.25 -6.20 4.98
C GLY A 175 17.90 -5.13 5.86
N LYS A 176 17.42 -3.88 5.83
CA LYS A 176 17.98 -2.81 6.66
C LYS A 176 17.49 -2.87 8.10
N MET A 177 16.19 -3.05 8.32
CA MET A 177 15.62 -3.10 9.67
C MET A 177 15.92 -4.42 10.36
N GLU A 178 15.77 -5.55 9.68
CA GLU A 178 16.15 -6.87 10.21
C GLU A 178 17.64 -6.96 10.58
N GLY A 179 18.49 -6.36 9.76
CA GLY A 179 19.93 -6.31 9.99
C GLY A 179 20.40 -5.27 11.02
N GLY A 180 19.48 -4.49 11.62
CA GLY A 180 19.83 -3.42 12.57
C GLY A 180 20.64 -2.28 11.96
N ASN A 181 20.48 -2.00 10.67
CA ASN A 181 21.25 -1.00 9.93
C ASN A 181 20.58 0.38 9.88
N ALA A 182 19.40 0.53 10.47
CA ALA A 182 18.69 1.79 10.66
C ALA A 182 17.95 1.78 11.99
N ALA A 183 17.78 2.97 12.59
CA ALA A 183 17.11 3.12 13.87
C ALA A 183 15.59 3.25 13.70
N ILE A 184 15.15 3.93 12.65
CA ILE A 184 13.76 4.31 12.43
C ILE A 184 13.42 4.14 10.95
N ALA A 185 12.23 3.65 10.67
CA ALA A 185 11.68 3.57 9.33
C ALA A 185 10.19 3.88 9.35
N MET A 186 9.68 4.49 8.29
CA MET A 186 8.26 4.55 8.01
C MET A 186 7.90 3.43 7.04
N TYR A 187 6.97 2.56 7.41
CA TYR A 187 6.51 1.49 6.52
C TYR A 187 5.15 0.91 6.93
N TYR A 188 4.70 -0.09 6.19
CA TYR A 188 3.39 -0.72 6.36
C TYR A 188 3.34 -1.63 7.60
N ALA A 189 2.18 -1.64 8.26
CA ALA A 189 1.99 -2.38 9.51
C ALA A 189 2.10 -3.90 9.35
N GLY A 190 1.63 -4.45 8.21
CA GLY A 190 1.74 -5.89 7.92
C GLY A 190 3.20 -6.34 7.79
N ASP A 191 3.99 -5.59 7.03
CA ASP A 191 5.39 -5.90 6.80
C ASP A 191 6.25 -5.85 8.09
N TYR A 192 5.86 -5.01 9.07
CA TYR A 192 6.48 -5.03 10.38
C TYR A 192 6.38 -6.40 11.05
N LEU A 193 5.24 -7.08 10.95
CA LEU A 193 5.05 -8.40 11.55
C LEU A 193 6.04 -9.43 10.97
N THR A 194 6.24 -9.38 9.66
CA THR A 194 7.24 -10.22 8.98
C THR A 194 8.67 -9.89 9.41
N MET A 195 9.01 -8.59 9.50
CA MET A 195 10.34 -8.16 9.97
C MET A 195 10.60 -8.57 11.43
N LEU A 196 9.56 -8.55 12.29
CA LEU A 196 9.66 -8.92 13.69
C LEU A 196 10.07 -10.37 13.88
N GLU A 197 9.72 -11.27 12.96
CA GLU A 197 10.16 -12.67 12.99
C GLU A 197 11.69 -12.82 12.87
N ASN A 198 12.33 -11.88 12.18
CA ASN A 198 13.78 -11.89 11.96
C ASN A 198 14.56 -10.96 12.89
N ASN A 199 13.90 -10.01 13.55
CA ASN A 199 14.49 -9.09 14.51
C ASN A 199 13.50 -8.69 15.62
N GLU A 200 13.61 -9.36 16.77
CA GLU A 200 12.73 -9.13 17.94
C GLU A 200 12.94 -7.73 18.60
N ASP A 201 14.02 -7.02 18.25
CA ASP A 201 14.27 -5.66 18.76
C ASP A 201 13.43 -4.59 18.05
N LEU A 202 12.67 -4.96 17.03
CA LEU A 202 11.81 -4.02 16.32
C LEU A 202 10.50 -3.79 17.09
N ALA A 203 10.04 -2.54 17.06
CA ALA A 203 8.73 -2.14 17.57
C ALA A 203 8.01 -1.30 16.51
N PHE A 204 6.66 -1.31 16.56
CA PHE A 204 5.81 -0.54 15.66
C PHE A 204 4.89 0.39 16.45
N VAL A 205 4.67 1.57 15.91
CA VAL A 205 3.72 2.53 16.45
C VAL A 205 2.97 3.26 15.34
N VAL A 206 1.67 3.44 15.50
CA VAL A 206 0.91 4.47 14.79
C VAL A 206 1.05 5.74 15.62
N PRO A 207 1.67 6.81 15.09
CA PRO A 207 1.90 8.04 15.84
C PRO A 207 0.62 8.74 16.32
N GLU A 208 0.75 9.58 17.35
CA GLU A 208 -0.37 10.29 17.98
C GLU A 208 -1.08 11.26 17.03
N GLU A 209 -0.39 11.75 16.02
CA GLU A 209 -0.95 12.62 14.97
C GLU A 209 -1.86 11.84 13.99
N GLY A 210 -1.92 10.51 14.13
CA GLY A 210 -2.66 9.63 13.23
C GLY A 210 -1.85 9.17 12.03
N SER A 211 -2.51 8.42 11.14
CA SER A 211 -1.91 7.89 9.92
C SER A 211 -2.98 7.72 8.84
N ASN A 212 -2.57 7.22 7.67
CA ASN A 212 -3.51 6.82 6.64
C ASN A 212 -4.17 5.47 6.99
N TRP A 213 -5.28 5.23 6.34
CA TRP A 213 -5.90 3.93 6.17
C TRP A 213 -6.17 3.78 4.67
N PHE A 214 -5.74 2.71 4.08
CA PHE A 214 -5.89 2.45 2.65
C PHE A 214 -6.49 1.08 2.38
N VAL A 215 -7.08 0.94 1.21
CA VAL A 215 -7.58 -0.34 0.69
C VAL A 215 -7.02 -0.56 -0.70
N ASP A 216 -6.43 -1.73 -0.89
CA ASP A 216 -6.11 -2.23 -2.22
C ASP A 216 -7.26 -3.11 -2.69
N ALA A 217 -7.66 -2.97 -3.94
CA ALA A 217 -8.77 -3.74 -4.47
C ALA A 217 -8.49 -4.29 -5.87
N MET A 218 -9.06 -5.44 -6.12
CA MET A 218 -9.00 -6.11 -7.42
C MET A 218 -9.95 -5.41 -8.39
N CYS A 219 -9.42 -5.04 -9.57
CA CYS A 219 -10.16 -4.38 -10.66
C CYS A 219 -9.90 -5.11 -11.97
N VAL A 220 -10.87 -5.08 -12.89
CA VAL A 220 -10.71 -5.56 -14.26
C VAL A 220 -10.50 -4.37 -15.19
N LEU A 221 -9.47 -4.43 -16.04
CA LEU A 221 -9.24 -3.40 -17.04
C LEU A 221 -10.32 -3.43 -18.12
N LYS A 222 -10.76 -2.26 -18.56
CA LYS A 222 -11.76 -2.11 -19.64
C LYS A 222 -11.28 -2.73 -20.96
N SER A 223 -9.95 -2.72 -21.19
CA SER A 223 -9.29 -3.29 -22.36
C SER A 223 -9.21 -4.82 -22.34
N SER A 224 -9.40 -5.46 -21.18
CA SER A 224 -9.34 -6.92 -21.05
C SER A 224 -10.24 -7.64 -22.04
N GLN A 225 -9.68 -8.70 -22.64
CA GLN A 225 -10.42 -9.62 -23.52
C GLN A 225 -10.85 -10.90 -22.78
N HIS A 226 -10.48 -11.05 -21.50
CA HIS A 226 -10.67 -12.23 -20.65
C HIS A 226 -11.44 -11.88 -19.36
N LYS A 227 -12.53 -11.09 -19.50
CA LYS A 227 -13.26 -10.56 -18.35
C LYS A 227 -13.95 -11.63 -17.50
N ASP A 228 -14.44 -12.68 -18.14
CA ASP A 228 -15.07 -13.79 -17.44
C ASP A 228 -14.04 -14.56 -16.60
N GLU A 229 -12.87 -14.86 -17.17
CA GLU A 229 -11.75 -15.50 -16.46
C GLU A 229 -11.19 -14.59 -15.36
N ALA A 230 -11.18 -13.28 -15.59
CA ALA A 230 -10.78 -12.28 -14.58
C ALA A 230 -11.73 -12.28 -13.38
N MET A 231 -13.05 -12.34 -13.59
CA MET A 231 -14.03 -12.42 -12.50
C MET A 231 -13.93 -13.76 -11.75
N GLU A 232 -13.62 -14.87 -12.44
CA GLU A 232 -13.40 -16.15 -11.80
C GLU A 232 -12.15 -16.13 -10.91
N TRP A 233 -11.07 -15.49 -11.35
CA TRP A 233 -9.87 -15.24 -10.52
C TRP A 233 -10.21 -14.38 -9.30
N ILE A 234 -10.91 -13.26 -9.49
CA ILE A 234 -11.30 -12.37 -8.40
C ILE A 234 -12.18 -13.12 -7.38
N ASN A 235 -13.13 -13.91 -7.86
CA ASN A 235 -13.97 -14.72 -6.97
C ASN A 235 -13.16 -15.74 -6.18
N PHE A 236 -12.19 -16.40 -6.80
CA PHE A 236 -11.31 -17.35 -6.12
C PHE A 236 -10.50 -16.66 -5.02
N ILE A 237 -9.88 -15.51 -5.31
CA ILE A 237 -9.06 -14.75 -4.36
C ILE A 237 -9.90 -14.18 -3.20
N ALA A 238 -11.14 -13.76 -3.46
CA ALA A 238 -12.09 -13.29 -2.43
C ALA A 238 -12.62 -14.42 -1.54
N GLY A 239 -12.31 -15.68 -1.84
CA GLY A 239 -12.72 -16.82 -1.03
C GLY A 239 -11.93 -16.96 0.28
N THR A 240 -12.56 -17.54 1.30
CA THR A 240 -11.98 -17.66 2.65
C THR A 240 -10.62 -18.37 2.66
N ASP A 241 -10.48 -19.47 1.91
CA ASP A 241 -9.24 -20.25 1.89
C ASP A 241 -8.08 -19.44 1.28
N ALA A 242 -8.35 -18.69 0.20
CA ALA A 242 -7.37 -17.83 -0.43
C ALA A 242 -7.00 -16.64 0.48
N SER A 243 -7.99 -16.03 1.14
CA SER A 243 -7.76 -14.94 2.11
C SER A 243 -6.90 -15.41 3.28
N LEU A 244 -7.16 -16.58 3.85
CA LEU A 244 -6.35 -17.13 4.93
C LEU A 244 -4.91 -17.40 4.47
N ALA A 245 -4.72 -17.99 3.27
CA ALA A 245 -3.39 -18.24 2.73
C ALA A 245 -2.61 -16.94 2.45
N ASN A 246 -3.30 -15.85 2.09
CA ASN A 246 -2.68 -14.55 1.97
C ASN A 246 -2.27 -13.97 3.32
N MET A 247 -3.07 -14.15 4.38
CA MET A 247 -2.73 -13.69 5.74
C MET A 247 -1.47 -14.35 6.31
N ASP A 248 -1.16 -15.58 5.89
CA ASP A 248 0.08 -16.26 6.28
C ASP A 248 1.33 -15.66 5.62
N TYR A 249 1.13 -14.79 4.62
CA TYR A 249 2.22 -14.21 3.82
C TYR A 249 2.39 -12.70 4.06
N ILE A 250 1.30 -12.02 4.47
CA ILE A 250 1.28 -10.55 4.66
C ILE A 250 1.41 -10.21 6.14
#